data_feb1efc943422a4a0cd7568073912df8
#
_entry.id   feb1efc943422a4a0cd7568073912df8
#
_cell.length_a   1.000
_cell.length_b   1.000
_cell.length_c   1.000
_cell.angle_alpha   90.00
_cell.angle_beta   90.00
_cell.angle_gamma   90.00
#
_symmetry.space_group_name_H-M   'P 1'
#
loop_
_entity.id
_entity.type
_entity.pdbx_description
1 polymer ?
#
loop_
_entity_poly.entity_id
_entity_poly.type
_entity_poly.pdbx_seq_one_letter_code
_entity_poly.pdbx_strand_id
1 'polypeptide(L)'
;ESGVLVYSTCTFSKEENEDVVSAFLAEHGDFMLEDCGVPFGRPGFLPQTRRIYPMDGGEGQFVARMRRVSPNPCSVRPGEKTEGKDAEMALALYREIFRKDPVGRIEQSRSDFFLAPENFPKTDGLGVLRAGVMLGTLRVGRVEPAHALFMAGNAEDFRNALSLAADSAEAAAFLRGEELNAAGQAGGYCAVLIDGMPVGFGKCSNGRIKNHYPKGLRNVL
;
A
#
# COMPACT_ATOMS: atom_id res chain seq x y z
N GLU A 1 5.52 6.87 21.59
CA GLU A 1 6.27 8.15 21.66
C GLU A 1 6.49 8.67 20.24
N SER A 2 6.39 9.99 20.07
CA SER A 2 6.68 10.71 18.81
C SER A 2 5.86 10.34 17.55
N GLY A 3 4.63 9.86 17.69
CA GLY A 3 3.73 9.68 16.56
C GLY A 3 3.54 10.99 15.77
N VAL A 4 3.53 10.89 14.44
CA VAL A 4 3.28 12.03 13.55
C VAL A 4 1.88 11.89 12.95
N LEU A 5 1.10 12.97 13.02
CA LEU A 5 -0.16 13.14 12.32
C LEU A 5 0.04 14.15 11.20
N VAL A 6 -0.30 13.76 9.99
CA VAL A 6 -0.34 14.66 8.84
C VAL A 6 -1.80 14.89 8.48
N TYR A 7 -2.21 16.15 8.48
CA TYR A 7 -3.53 16.59 8.03
C TYR A 7 -3.38 17.32 6.69
N SER A 8 -4.15 16.93 5.70
CA SER A 8 -4.10 17.55 4.37
C SER A 8 -5.49 17.66 3.76
N THR A 9 -5.69 18.70 2.97
CA THR A 9 -6.92 18.96 2.21
C THR A 9 -6.60 19.43 0.79
N CYS A 10 -7.60 19.44 -0.06
CA CYS A 10 -7.54 20.02 -1.41
C CYS A 10 -8.42 21.27 -1.54
N THR A 11 -8.57 22.05 -0.47
CA THR A 11 -9.35 23.28 -0.43
C THR A 11 -8.50 24.52 -0.10
N PHE A 12 -8.97 25.70 -0.49
CA PHE A 12 -8.39 26.99 -0.09
C PHE A 12 -9.02 27.58 1.18
N SER A 13 -10.10 26.96 1.68
CA SER A 13 -10.83 27.44 2.84
C SER A 13 -9.95 27.41 4.09
N LYS A 14 -9.87 28.55 4.79
CA LYS A 14 -9.17 28.63 6.07
C LYS A 14 -9.90 27.81 7.14
N GLU A 15 -11.21 27.80 7.08
CA GLU A 15 -12.12 27.10 7.98
C GLU A 15 -11.92 25.58 7.95
N GLU A 16 -11.56 25.04 6.78
CA GLU A 16 -11.27 23.60 6.60
C GLU A 16 -9.79 23.26 6.80
N ASN A 17 -8.94 24.24 6.87
CA ASN A 17 -7.50 24.10 6.96
C ASN A 17 -6.98 24.50 8.34
N GLU A 18 -6.50 25.74 8.48
CA GLU A 18 -5.84 26.19 9.71
C GLU A 18 -6.77 26.24 10.91
N ASP A 19 -8.06 26.50 10.72
CA ASP A 19 -9.02 26.53 11.83
C ASP A 19 -9.27 25.13 12.38
N VAL A 20 -9.30 24.09 11.53
CA VAL A 20 -9.36 22.68 11.97
C VAL A 20 -8.09 22.31 12.76
N VAL A 21 -6.91 22.67 12.24
CA VAL A 21 -5.65 22.39 12.93
C VAL A 21 -5.60 23.12 14.30
N SER A 22 -6.04 24.39 14.33
CA SER A 22 -6.07 25.17 15.56
C SER A 22 -7.04 24.59 16.58
N ALA A 23 -8.24 24.17 16.17
CA ALA A 23 -9.22 23.53 17.03
C ALA A 23 -8.68 22.19 17.59
N PHE A 24 -8.08 21.36 16.73
CA PHE A 24 -7.46 20.11 17.15
C PHE A 24 -6.36 20.34 18.19
N LEU A 25 -5.46 21.30 17.99
CA LEU A 25 -4.38 21.59 18.92
C LEU A 25 -4.89 22.18 20.25
N ALA A 26 -6.02 22.90 20.23
CA ALA A 26 -6.65 23.41 21.43
C ALA A 26 -7.27 22.29 22.29
N GLU A 27 -7.83 21.26 21.66
CA GLU A 27 -8.43 20.10 22.33
C GLU A 27 -7.39 19.04 22.74
N HIS A 28 -6.29 18.95 22.01
CA HIS A 28 -5.25 17.92 22.16
C HIS A 28 -3.89 18.54 22.51
N GLY A 29 -3.73 18.99 23.76
CA GLY A 29 -2.50 19.60 24.25
C GLY A 29 -1.27 18.67 24.28
N ASP A 30 -1.45 17.39 23.97
CA ASP A 30 -0.38 16.41 23.79
C ASP A 30 0.17 16.38 22.34
N PHE A 31 -0.32 17.27 21.45
CA PHE A 31 0.21 17.48 20.11
C PHE A 31 0.79 18.89 19.95
N MET A 32 1.81 19.00 19.13
CA MET A 32 2.35 20.28 18.69
C MET A 32 2.49 20.34 17.18
N LEU A 33 2.26 21.52 16.63
CA LEU A 33 2.47 21.78 15.19
C LEU A 33 3.97 21.85 14.91
N GLU A 34 4.43 21.14 13.89
CA GLU A 34 5.80 21.16 13.40
C GLU A 34 5.86 21.77 12.00
N ASP A 35 7.02 22.34 11.66
CA ASP A 35 7.28 22.70 10.27
C ASP A 35 7.22 21.47 9.38
N CYS A 36 6.55 21.57 8.23
CA CYS A 36 6.44 20.48 7.27
C CYS A 36 7.79 20.03 6.71
N GLY A 37 8.83 20.88 6.80
CA GLY A 37 10.20 20.56 6.42
C GLY A 37 10.39 20.37 4.90
N VAL A 38 9.54 20.96 4.07
CA VAL A 38 9.58 20.82 2.62
C VAL A 38 9.92 22.15 1.95
N PRO A 39 10.69 22.14 0.83
CA PRO A 39 11.15 23.35 0.15
C PRO A 39 10.11 23.94 -0.83
N PHE A 40 8.98 23.26 -1.03
CA PHE A 40 7.94 23.68 -1.98
C PHE A 40 6.71 24.27 -1.28
N GLY A 41 5.86 24.93 -2.05
CA GLY A 41 4.67 25.61 -1.56
C GLY A 41 4.99 26.86 -0.77
N ARG A 42 3.98 27.42 -0.11
CA ARG A 42 4.07 28.66 0.67
C ARG A 42 3.63 28.39 2.11
N PRO A 43 4.15 29.16 3.09
CA PRO A 43 3.61 29.11 4.44
C PRO A 43 2.10 29.40 4.44
N GLY A 44 1.34 28.62 5.22
CA GLY A 44 -0.06 28.91 5.47
C GLY A 44 -0.25 30.07 6.47
N PHE A 45 -1.49 30.30 6.89
CA PHE A 45 -1.78 31.29 7.97
C PHE A 45 -1.21 30.85 9.32
N LEU A 46 -0.98 29.55 9.52
CA LEU A 46 -0.06 29.02 10.51
C LEU A 46 1.29 28.77 9.80
N PRO A 47 2.37 29.50 10.15
CA PRO A 47 3.61 29.49 9.35
C PRO A 47 4.27 28.14 9.15
N GLN A 48 4.03 27.18 10.08
CA GLN A 48 4.56 25.82 10.00
C GLN A 48 3.85 24.96 8.96
N THR A 49 2.63 25.33 8.55
CA THR A 49 1.87 24.64 7.52
C THR A 49 2.31 25.03 6.11
N ARG A 50 1.86 24.27 5.12
CA ARG A 50 2.13 24.59 3.70
C ARG A 50 0.84 24.64 2.91
N ARG A 51 0.79 25.64 2.02
CA ARG A 51 -0.22 25.78 0.96
C ARG A 51 0.45 25.68 -0.39
N ILE A 52 -0.11 24.88 -1.26
CA ILE A 52 0.39 24.67 -2.63
C ILE A 52 -0.71 25.16 -3.56
N TYR A 53 -0.47 26.28 -4.20
CA TYR A 53 -1.43 26.89 -5.12
C TYR A 53 -1.16 26.46 -6.56
N PRO A 54 -2.09 26.71 -7.52
CA PRO A 54 -1.88 26.41 -8.93
C PRO A 54 -0.62 27.07 -9.51
N MET A 55 -0.29 28.28 -9.08
CA MET A 55 0.93 28.97 -9.51
C MET A 55 2.22 28.34 -8.94
N ASP A 56 2.12 27.49 -7.93
CA ASP A 56 3.22 26.73 -7.34
C ASP A 56 3.34 25.32 -7.96
N GLY A 57 2.53 25.01 -8.99
CA GLY A 57 2.51 23.73 -9.69
C GLY A 57 1.60 22.66 -9.05
N GLY A 58 0.75 23.03 -8.11
CA GLY A 58 -0.23 22.14 -7.48
C GLY A 58 -1.66 22.42 -7.94
N GLU A 59 -2.61 21.69 -7.37
CA GLU A 59 -4.05 21.84 -7.67
C GLU A 59 -4.80 22.62 -6.56
N GLY A 60 -4.07 23.09 -5.55
CA GLY A 60 -4.63 23.70 -4.36
C GLY A 60 -4.67 22.68 -3.21
N GLN A 61 -3.55 22.52 -2.52
CA GLN A 61 -3.44 21.64 -1.36
C GLN A 61 -3.01 22.43 -0.12
N PHE A 62 -3.42 21.89 1.01
CA PHE A 62 -2.97 22.31 2.33
C PHE A 62 -2.37 21.12 3.07
N VAL A 63 -1.30 21.34 3.82
CA VAL A 63 -0.66 20.31 4.65
C VAL A 63 -0.26 20.90 5.98
N ALA A 64 -0.59 20.19 7.05
CA ALA A 64 -0.11 20.42 8.42
C ALA A 64 0.51 19.14 8.98
N ARG A 65 1.66 19.27 9.63
CA ARG A 65 2.34 18.19 10.31
C ARG A 65 2.31 18.44 11.80
N MET A 66 1.81 17.48 12.56
CA MET A 66 1.70 17.57 14.02
C MET A 66 2.41 16.37 14.65
N ARG A 67 3.10 16.61 15.76
CA ARG A 67 3.78 15.56 16.53
C ARG A 67 3.14 15.40 17.89
N ARG A 68 2.94 14.15 18.28
CA ARG A 68 2.53 13.83 19.65
C ARG A 68 3.74 13.94 20.59
N VAL A 69 3.63 14.79 21.60
CA VAL A 69 4.70 15.08 22.58
C VAL A 69 4.40 14.52 23.96
N SER A 70 3.32 13.74 24.10
CA SER A 70 2.96 13.12 25.38
C SER A 70 4.01 12.10 25.83
N PRO A 71 4.45 12.16 27.09
CA PRO A 71 5.33 11.14 27.65
C PRO A 71 4.62 9.80 27.92
N ASN A 72 3.29 9.78 27.90
CA ASN A 72 2.52 8.57 28.14
C ASN A 72 2.43 7.73 26.87
N PRO A 73 3.00 6.51 26.82
CA PRO A 73 2.83 5.63 25.71
C PRO A 73 1.34 5.32 25.56
N CYS A 74 0.82 5.46 24.33
CA CYS A 74 -0.49 4.91 24.02
C CYS A 74 -0.38 3.39 24.14
N SER A 75 -1.10 2.78 25.08
CA SER A 75 -1.20 1.33 25.16
C SER A 75 -2.13 0.84 24.06
N VAL A 76 -1.58 0.63 22.87
CA VAL A 76 -2.28 -0.09 21.82
C VAL A 76 -2.31 -1.56 22.24
N ARG A 77 -3.50 -2.13 22.43
CA ARG A 77 -3.62 -3.59 22.60
C ARG A 77 -3.28 -4.24 21.25
N PRO A 78 -2.21 -5.06 21.19
CA PRO A 78 -1.94 -5.79 19.95
C PRO A 78 -3.09 -6.74 19.67
N GLY A 79 -3.47 -6.89 18.43
CA GLY A 79 -4.39 -7.92 18.00
C GLY A 79 -3.76 -9.32 18.20
N GLU A 80 -4.57 -10.34 18.21
CA GLU A 80 -4.10 -11.73 18.24
C GLU A 80 -3.54 -12.09 16.86
N LYS A 81 -2.40 -12.80 16.81
CA LYS A 81 -1.85 -13.30 15.54
C LYS A 81 -2.78 -14.38 14.97
N THR A 82 -3.01 -14.32 13.68
CA THR A 82 -3.68 -15.41 12.99
C THR A 82 -2.74 -16.61 12.94
N GLU A 83 -3.15 -17.73 13.52
CA GLU A 83 -2.40 -18.99 13.56
C GLU A 83 -3.19 -20.10 12.88
N GLY A 84 -2.52 -21.23 12.63
CA GLY A 84 -3.13 -22.43 12.08
C GLY A 84 -2.92 -22.59 10.58
N LYS A 85 -3.52 -23.66 10.04
CA LYS A 85 -3.28 -24.14 8.67
C LYS A 85 -3.52 -23.09 7.59
N ASP A 86 -4.52 -22.25 7.77
CA ASP A 86 -4.85 -21.22 6.77
C ASP A 86 -3.80 -20.10 6.73
N ALA A 87 -3.28 -19.70 7.90
CA ALA A 87 -2.16 -18.74 7.97
C ALA A 87 -0.87 -19.34 7.39
N GLU A 88 -0.62 -20.62 7.62
CA GLU A 88 0.52 -21.32 7.02
C GLU A 88 0.41 -21.36 5.49
N MET A 89 -0.79 -21.55 4.92
CA MET A 89 -1.01 -21.48 3.48
C MET A 89 -0.75 -20.08 2.91
N ALA A 90 -1.15 -19.02 3.64
CA ALA A 90 -0.88 -17.65 3.22
C ALA A 90 0.63 -17.34 3.27
N LEU A 91 1.33 -17.82 4.29
CA LEU A 91 2.79 -17.70 4.40
C LEU A 91 3.52 -18.50 3.31
N ALA A 92 3.05 -19.70 3.00
CA ALA A 92 3.59 -20.52 1.91
C ALA A 92 3.44 -19.82 0.56
N LEU A 93 2.28 -19.21 0.29
CA LEU A 93 2.06 -18.39 -0.90
C LEU A 93 3.05 -17.22 -0.96
N TYR A 94 3.26 -16.50 0.14
CA TYR A 94 4.23 -15.40 0.19
C TYR A 94 5.63 -15.89 -0.17
N ARG A 95 6.08 -17.00 0.41
CA ARG A 95 7.39 -17.61 0.16
C ARG A 95 7.54 -18.20 -1.25
N GLU A 96 6.45 -18.60 -1.90
CA GLU A 96 6.45 -18.99 -3.32
C GLU A 96 6.80 -17.78 -4.20
N ILE A 97 6.30 -16.60 -3.87
CA ILE A 97 6.43 -15.39 -4.68
C ILE A 97 7.72 -14.61 -4.36
N PHE A 98 8.05 -14.46 -3.08
CA PHE A 98 9.16 -13.62 -2.62
C PHE A 98 10.37 -14.42 -2.15
N ARG A 99 11.55 -13.81 -2.26
CA ARG A 99 12.84 -14.39 -1.82
C ARG A 99 13.05 -14.29 -0.32
N LYS A 100 12.46 -13.28 0.33
CA LYS A 100 12.58 -13.00 1.76
C LYS A 100 11.28 -13.33 2.47
N ASP A 101 11.37 -13.63 3.75
CA ASP A 101 10.19 -13.76 4.61
C ASP A 101 9.48 -12.40 4.79
N PRO A 102 8.17 -12.41 5.03
CA PRO A 102 7.43 -11.17 5.26
C PRO A 102 7.88 -10.48 6.54
N VAL A 103 7.97 -9.15 6.49
CA VAL A 103 8.16 -8.31 7.68
C VAL A 103 6.78 -7.87 8.17
N GLY A 104 6.40 -8.35 9.36
CA GLY A 104 5.08 -8.14 9.90
C GLY A 104 4.37 -9.46 10.22
N ARG A 105 3.07 -9.38 10.42
CA ARG A 105 2.26 -10.54 10.79
C ARG A 105 1.10 -10.75 9.84
N ILE A 106 0.65 -12.00 9.73
CA ILE A 106 -0.51 -12.35 8.93
C ILE A 106 -1.77 -12.11 9.76
N GLU A 107 -2.67 -11.32 9.20
CA GLU A 107 -4.03 -11.07 9.69
C GLU A 107 -5.03 -11.74 8.75
N GLN A 108 -6.09 -12.30 9.31
CA GLN A 108 -7.19 -12.85 8.53
C GLN A 108 -8.47 -12.07 8.81
N SER A 109 -9.16 -11.67 7.77
CA SER A 109 -10.51 -11.12 7.84
C SER A 109 -11.41 -11.91 6.89
N ARG A 110 -12.32 -12.71 7.44
CA ARG A 110 -13.16 -13.66 6.67
C ARG A 110 -12.28 -14.61 5.85
N SER A 111 -12.33 -14.52 4.51
CA SER A 111 -11.53 -15.33 3.58
C SER A 111 -10.25 -14.64 3.12
N ASP A 112 -10.01 -13.40 3.51
CA ASP A 112 -8.91 -12.60 3.01
C ASP A 112 -7.76 -12.54 4.02
N PHE A 113 -6.53 -12.67 3.52
CA PHE A 113 -5.31 -12.55 4.30
C PHE A 113 -4.59 -11.25 3.98
N PHE A 114 -4.03 -10.64 5.03
CA PHE A 114 -3.29 -9.39 4.95
C PHE A 114 -1.94 -9.54 5.65
N LEU A 115 -0.93 -8.87 5.13
CA LEU A 115 0.32 -8.63 5.82
C LEU A 115 0.24 -7.28 6.52
N ALA A 116 0.09 -7.30 7.82
CA ALA A 116 -0.02 -6.13 8.67
C ALA A 116 1.30 -5.86 9.42
N PRO A 117 1.55 -4.64 9.91
CA PRO A 117 2.67 -4.36 10.79
C PRO A 117 2.67 -5.28 12.03
N GLU A 118 3.84 -5.57 12.59
CA GLU A 118 3.96 -6.45 13.77
C GLU A 118 3.11 -5.96 14.96
N ASN A 119 3.02 -4.64 15.14
CA ASN A 119 2.25 -3.99 16.20
C ASN A 119 0.84 -3.60 15.77
N PHE A 120 0.24 -4.34 14.84
CA PHE A 120 -1.11 -4.04 14.37
C PHE A 120 -2.11 -4.11 15.54
N PRO A 121 -2.95 -3.06 15.73
CA PRO A 121 -3.84 -2.98 16.87
C PRO A 121 -4.98 -3.99 16.78
N LYS A 122 -5.57 -4.30 17.94
CA LYS A 122 -6.85 -4.99 18.00
C LYS A 122 -7.93 -4.10 17.37
N THR A 123 -8.65 -4.65 16.39
CA THR A 123 -9.62 -3.91 15.57
C THR A 123 -11.08 -4.35 15.82
N ASP A 124 -11.33 -5.08 16.91
CA ASP A 124 -12.67 -5.54 17.26
C ASP A 124 -13.65 -4.37 17.37
N GLY A 125 -14.79 -4.51 16.73
CA GLY A 125 -15.83 -3.49 16.69
C GLY A 125 -15.58 -2.33 15.72
N LEU A 126 -14.45 -2.34 14.98
CA LEU A 126 -14.14 -1.37 13.95
C LEU A 126 -14.51 -1.89 12.56
N GLY A 127 -15.03 -1.02 11.72
CA GLY A 127 -15.26 -1.30 10.29
C GLY A 127 -13.95 -1.22 9.51
N VAL A 128 -13.05 -2.20 9.68
CA VAL A 128 -11.76 -2.22 9.00
C VAL A 128 -11.95 -2.54 7.52
N LEU A 129 -11.62 -1.61 6.66
CA LEU A 129 -11.65 -1.80 5.20
C LEU A 129 -10.38 -2.50 4.69
N ARG A 130 -9.23 -2.20 5.28
CA ARG A 130 -7.93 -2.80 4.92
C ARG A 130 -7.01 -2.85 6.15
N ALA A 131 -6.28 -3.95 6.28
CA ALA A 131 -5.34 -4.20 7.37
C ALA A 131 -3.94 -4.46 6.81
N GLY A 132 -3.33 -3.46 6.15
CA GLY A 132 -2.03 -3.61 5.50
C GLY A 132 -2.13 -4.10 4.04
N VAL A 133 -1.18 -4.93 3.60
CA VAL A 133 -1.11 -5.45 2.21
C VAL A 133 -1.93 -6.72 2.09
N MET A 134 -2.92 -6.73 1.21
CA MET A 134 -3.70 -7.94 0.94
C MET A 134 -2.82 -9.00 0.26
N LEU A 135 -2.63 -10.14 0.93
CA LEU A 135 -1.87 -11.28 0.41
C LEU A 135 -2.67 -12.07 -0.61
N GLY A 136 -3.92 -12.35 -0.29
CA GLY A 136 -4.78 -13.17 -1.13
C GLY A 136 -6.05 -13.60 -0.44
N THR A 137 -6.84 -14.40 -1.13
CA THR A 137 -8.13 -14.92 -0.66
C THR A 137 -8.09 -16.44 -0.54
N LEU A 138 -8.55 -16.97 0.59
CA LEU A 138 -8.70 -18.39 0.81
C LEU A 138 -9.72 -19.01 -0.17
N ARG A 139 -9.29 -20.05 -0.83
CA ARG A 139 -10.13 -20.92 -1.66
C ARG A 139 -9.98 -22.36 -1.17
N VAL A 140 -10.74 -23.26 -1.74
CA VAL A 140 -10.63 -24.69 -1.37
C VAL A 140 -9.19 -25.17 -1.59
N GLY A 141 -8.50 -25.43 -0.49
CA GLY A 141 -7.15 -26.02 -0.47
C GLY A 141 -5.99 -25.10 -0.87
N ARG A 142 -6.22 -23.81 -1.08
CA ARG A 142 -5.16 -22.84 -1.45
C ARG A 142 -5.53 -21.40 -1.11
N VAL A 143 -4.53 -20.53 -1.10
CA VAL A 143 -4.72 -19.08 -1.12
C VAL A 143 -4.44 -18.57 -2.54
N GLU A 144 -5.39 -17.85 -3.14
CA GLU A 144 -5.20 -17.17 -4.41
C GLU A 144 -4.60 -15.79 -4.17
N PRO A 145 -3.46 -15.45 -4.81
CA PRO A 145 -2.79 -14.17 -4.55
C PRO A 145 -3.60 -12.97 -5.00
N ALA A 146 -3.52 -11.91 -4.23
CA ALA A 146 -4.07 -10.61 -4.59
C ALA A 146 -3.10 -9.82 -5.47
N HIS A 147 -3.62 -8.95 -6.34
CA HIS A 147 -2.82 -8.01 -7.11
C HIS A 147 -1.97 -7.11 -6.21
N ALA A 148 -2.53 -6.64 -5.09
CA ALA A 148 -1.85 -5.80 -4.11
C ALA A 148 -0.56 -6.43 -3.56
N LEU A 149 -0.49 -7.76 -3.47
CA LEU A 149 0.71 -8.47 -3.02
C LEU A 149 1.91 -8.20 -3.94
N PHE A 150 1.70 -8.23 -5.25
CA PHE A 150 2.75 -7.95 -6.22
C PHE A 150 3.09 -6.46 -6.30
N MET A 151 2.11 -5.58 -6.09
CA MET A 151 2.36 -4.13 -6.07
C MET A 151 3.16 -3.66 -4.85
N ALA A 152 3.26 -4.48 -3.81
CA ALA A 152 4.01 -4.16 -2.60
C ALA A 152 5.48 -4.59 -2.62
N GLY A 153 5.92 -5.34 -3.65
CA GLY A 153 7.30 -5.81 -3.80
C GLY A 153 8.14 -4.89 -4.70
N ASN A 154 9.45 -5.05 -4.62
CA ASN A 154 10.39 -4.50 -5.59
C ASN A 154 10.86 -5.60 -6.55
N ALA A 155 11.47 -5.22 -7.67
CA ALA A 155 11.91 -6.15 -8.72
C ALA A 155 12.79 -7.30 -8.18
N GLU A 156 13.72 -6.97 -7.28
CA GLU A 156 14.68 -7.91 -6.68
C GLU A 156 14.05 -8.86 -5.65
N ASP A 157 12.89 -8.52 -5.12
CA ASP A 157 12.22 -9.33 -4.09
C ASP A 157 11.53 -10.58 -4.68
N PHE A 158 11.17 -10.56 -5.96
CA PHE A 158 10.45 -11.66 -6.60
C PHE A 158 11.35 -12.83 -6.96
N ARG A 159 10.87 -14.06 -6.73
CA ARG A 159 11.56 -15.29 -7.19
C ARG A 159 11.46 -15.47 -8.71
N ASN A 160 10.34 -15.06 -9.29
CA ASN A 160 10.05 -15.16 -10.72
C ASN A 160 9.45 -13.83 -11.19
N ALA A 161 10.10 -13.18 -12.15
CA ALA A 161 9.67 -11.90 -12.68
C ALA A 161 9.97 -11.80 -14.19
N LEU A 162 9.07 -11.19 -14.94
CA LEU A 162 9.24 -10.83 -16.34
C LEU A 162 9.30 -9.31 -16.44
N SER A 163 10.43 -8.78 -16.94
CA SER A 163 10.60 -7.34 -17.19
C SER A 163 10.30 -7.03 -18.64
N LEU A 164 9.49 -5.98 -18.84
CA LEU A 164 9.07 -5.47 -20.14
C LEU A 164 9.47 -3.99 -20.25
N ALA A 165 9.80 -3.53 -21.44
CA ALA A 165 9.93 -2.11 -21.71
C ALA A 165 8.55 -1.44 -21.82
N ALA A 166 8.40 -0.21 -21.35
CA ALA A 166 7.11 0.49 -21.35
C ALA A 166 6.53 0.69 -22.74
N ASP A 167 7.38 0.86 -23.74
CA ASP A 167 7.01 1.03 -25.16
C ASP A 167 6.84 -0.28 -25.93
N SER A 168 6.98 -1.44 -25.26
CA SER A 168 6.87 -2.76 -25.90
C SER A 168 5.43 -3.17 -26.21
N ALA A 169 5.25 -3.95 -27.26
CA ALA A 169 3.96 -4.55 -27.59
C ALA A 169 3.47 -5.50 -26.48
N GLU A 170 4.40 -6.17 -25.80
CA GLU A 170 4.13 -7.09 -24.71
C GLU A 170 3.60 -6.36 -23.47
N ALA A 171 4.14 -5.17 -23.13
CA ALA A 171 3.61 -4.35 -22.04
C ALA A 171 2.17 -3.90 -22.33
N ALA A 172 1.92 -3.43 -23.56
CA ALA A 172 0.59 -3.05 -23.98
C ALA A 172 -0.38 -4.26 -23.96
N ALA A 173 0.05 -5.43 -24.43
CA ALA A 173 -0.73 -6.67 -24.40
C ALA A 173 -1.07 -7.07 -22.95
N PHE A 174 -0.10 -6.99 -22.04
CA PHE A 174 -0.33 -7.29 -20.63
C PHE A 174 -1.39 -6.37 -20.01
N LEU A 175 -1.29 -5.07 -20.24
CA LEU A 175 -2.24 -4.08 -19.70
C LEU A 175 -3.65 -4.22 -20.30
N ARG A 176 -3.80 -4.81 -21.50
CA ARG A 176 -5.10 -5.21 -22.05
C ARG A 176 -5.63 -6.52 -21.48
N GLY A 177 -4.81 -7.27 -20.73
CA GLY A 177 -5.20 -8.56 -20.13
C GLY A 177 -4.93 -9.77 -21.02
N GLU A 178 -4.09 -9.63 -22.06
CA GLU A 178 -3.70 -10.71 -22.96
C GLU A 178 -2.64 -11.61 -22.30
N GLU A 179 -2.54 -12.85 -22.76
CA GLU A 179 -1.47 -13.76 -22.37
C GLU A 179 -0.14 -13.35 -23.01
N LEU A 180 0.95 -13.55 -22.27
CA LEU A 180 2.30 -13.28 -22.77
C LEU A 180 3.05 -14.57 -23.09
N ASN A 181 3.97 -14.50 -24.06
CA ASN A 181 5.00 -15.52 -24.22
C ASN A 181 6.03 -15.37 -23.08
N ALA A 182 6.39 -16.47 -22.47
CA ALA A 182 7.29 -16.52 -21.31
C ALA A 182 8.28 -17.68 -21.46
N ALA A 183 8.78 -17.91 -22.64
CA ALA A 183 9.79 -18.94 -22.88
C ALA A 183 10.99 -18.69 -21.96
N GLY A 184 11.39 -19.72 -21.19
CA GLY A 184 12.48 -19.65 -20.22
C GLY A 184 12.09 -19.18 -18.81
N GLN A 185 10.85 -18.75 -18.57
CA GLN A 185 10.37 -18.43 -17.21
C GLN A 185 10.02 -19.71 -16.44
N ALA A 186 10.29 -19.71 -15.14
CA ALA A 186 9.91 -20.79 -14.24
C ALA A 186 8.37 -20.89 -14.14
N GLY A 187 7.85 -22.11 -13.94
CA GLY A 187 6.44 -22.32 -13.66
C GLY A 187 6.01 -21.70 -12.33
N GLY A 188 4.71 -21.40 -12.19
CA GLY A 188 4.16 -20.76 -10.99
C GLY A 188 3.83 -19.29 -11.17
N TYR A 189 3.69 -18.56 -10.06
CA TYR A 189 3.41 -17.11 -10.14
C TYR A 189 4.62 -16.34 -10.62
N CYS A 190 4.39 -15.34 -11.48
CA CYS A 190 5.39 -14.49 -12.07
C CYS A 190 4.95 -13.03 -11.96
N ALA A 191 5.75 -12.20 -11.31
CA ALA A 191 5.55 -10.76 -11.32
C ALA A 191 5.81 -10.22 -12.73
N VAL A 192 5.00 -9.27 -13.17
CA VAL A 192 5.24 -8.54 -14.42
C VAL A 192 5.66 -7.13 -14.07
N LEU A 193 6.84 -6.75 -14.56
CA LEU A 193 7.46 -5.45 -14.34
C LEU A 193 7.46 -4.67 -15.65
N ILE A 194 7.19 -3.37 -15.57
CA ILE A 194 7.39 -2.44 -16.68
C ILE A 194 8.43 -1.43 -16.24
N ASP A 195 9.53 -1.33 -16.96
CA ASP A 195 10.71 -0.52 -16.62
C ASP A 195 11.17 -0.72 -15.16
N GLY A 196 11.15 -1.99 -14.71
CA GLY A 196 11.55 -2.37 -13.36
C GLY A 196 10.49 -2.17 -12.26
N MET A 197 9.34 -1.57 -12.59
CA MET A 197 8.25 -1.34 -11.64
C MET A 197 7.21 -2.45 -11.72
N PRO A 198 6.81 -3.08 -10.60
CA PRO A 198 5.74 -4.06 -10.61
C PRO A 198 4.41 -3.43 -11.06
N VAL A 199 3.78 -4.04 -12.05
CA VAL A 199 2.46 -3.60 -12.55
C VAL A 199 1.40 -4.66 -12.35
N GLY A 200 1.79 -5.89 -12.03
CA GLY A 200 0.86 -6.98 -11.80
C GLY A 200 1.55 -8.33 -11.84
N PHE A 201 0.76 -9.36 -12.13
CA PHE A 201 1.27 -10.73 -12.17
C PHE A 201 0.50 -11.61 -13.13
N GLY A 202 1.07 -12.75 -13.41
CA GLY A 202 0.40 -13.85 -14.09
C GLY A 202 0.85 -15.20 -13.55
N LYS A 203 0.26 -16.26 -14.07
CA LYS A 203 0.68 -17.64 -13.77
C LYS A 203 1.37 -18.24 -14.98
N CYS A 204 2.65 -18.57 -14.83
CA CYS A 204 3.47 -19.16 -15.86
C CYS A 204 3.23 -20.68 -15.93
N SER A 205 2.93 -21.17 -17.13
CA SER A 205 2.86 -22.59 -17.45
C SER A 205 3.11 -22.80 -18.94
N ASN A 206 3.85 -23.85 -19.28
CA ASN A 206 4.13 -24.24 -20.66
C ASN A 206 4.68 -23.08 -21.55
N GLY A 207 5.56 -22.26 -20.97
CA GLY A 207 6.17 -21.13 -21.66
C GLY A 207 5.23 -19.94 -21.95
N ARG A 208 4.07 -19.88 -21.29
CA ARG A 208 3.11 -18.79 -21.39
C ARG A 208 2.75 -18.26 -20.00
N ILE A 209 2.50 -16.97 -19.91
CA ILE A 209 1.96 -16.32 -18.69
C ILE A 209 0.47 -16.06 -18.92
N LYS A 210 -0.37 -16.79 -18.17
CA LYS A 210 -1.80 -16.47 -18.06
C LYS A 210 -1.93 -15.19 -17.26
N ASN A 211 -2.52 -14.17 -17.86
CA ASN A 211 -2.64 -12.84 -17.30
C ASN A 211 -3.63 -12.78 -16.12
N HIS A 212 -3.19 -12.21 -14.99
CA HIS A 212 -4.01 -11.96 -13.80
C HIS A 212 -4.17 -10.46 -13.51
N TYR A 213 -3.87 -9.59 -14.50
CA TYR A 213 -4.11 -8.16 -14.37
C TYR A 213 -5.60 -7.86 -14.13
N PRO A 214 -5.94 -7.04 -13.12
CA PRO A 214 -7.33 -6.80 -12.75
C PRO A 214 -8.18 -6.29 -13.91
N LYS A 215 -9.34 -6.89 -14.14
CA LYS A 215 -10.21 -6.52 -15.27
C LYS A 215 -10.59 -5.04 -15.27
N GLY A 216 -10.81 -4.45 -14.08
CA GLY A 216 -11.16 -3.03 -13.95
C GLY A 216 -10.02 -2.05 -14.23
N LEU A 217 -8.78 -2.53 -14.37
CA LEU A 217 -7.61 -1.71 -14.70
C LEU A 217 -7.15 -1.87 -16.15
N ARG A 218 -7.80 -2.75 -16.94
CA ARG A 218 -7.38 -3.03 -18.32
C ARG A 218 -7.65 -1.85 -19.23
N ASN A 219 -6.65 -1.51 -20.03
CA ASN A 219 -6.83 -0.56 -21.12
C ASN A 219 -7.67 -1.22 -22.23
N VAL A 220 -8.90 -0.76 -22.41
CA VAL A 220 -9.89 -1.26 -23.39
C VAL A 220 -9.96 -0.30 -24.59
N LEU A 221 -8.83 0.30 -24.98
CA LEU A 221 -8.75 1.14 -26.18
C LEU A 221 -8.19 0.35 -27.34
#